data_f6e1f411ad041e110110b1b77f5e904e
#
_entry.id   f6e1f411ad041e110110b1b77f5e904e
#
_cell.length_a   1.000
_cell.length_b   1.000
_cell.length_c   1.000
_cell.angle_alpha   90.00
_cell.angle_beta   90.00
_cell.angle_gamma   90.00
#
_symmetry.space_group_name_H-M   'P 1'
#
loop_
_entity.id
_entity.type
_entity.pdbx_description
1 polymer ?
#
loop_
_entity_poly.entity_id
_entity_poly.type
_entity_poly.pdbx_seq_one_letter_code
_entity_poly.pdbx_strand_id
1 'polypeptide(L)'
;MNKLLNILTYSLLVVCVLAFNYACTEYDTPAEIADDGTIDTGISTKIHRKVLWINIDGAVGEVVKNSLPADGAIAKMLKNSKYSWTGVSDNRTLSVERNEDPVTWATMLTGVIPEKHSITDESYTANVEYNPNNPNEKVIHYQNIISYISNNDVNMLSLCVTPWAKLNKNMLNNAKTTITSENDVQTRDVVLNHIANEDYTFILADFSGMLEAGKSGGFKADNAAYVSALKTIDGYIGEFLSAIDARENAFYEDWLIVVTSNHGGSADGRYGGTSEVERNTFGLFYYNHYTEKQLNGNRLYGAYFDSQNEYKACLLYTSPSPRD
;
A
#
# COMPACT_ATOMS: atom_id res chain seq x y z
N MET A 1 13.52 42.66 43.01
CA MET A 1 12.42 41.84 42.51
C MET A 1 12.49 41.61 40.98
N ASN A 2 12.72 42.63 40.17
CA ASN A 2 12.75 42.53 38.70
C ASN A 2 13.90 41.67 38.09
N LYS A 3 15.10 41.61 38.72
CA LYS A 3 16.21 40.80 38.22
C LYS A 3 15.96 39.29 38.38
N LEU A 4 15.31 38.89 39.48
CA LEU A 4 14.99 37.46 39.69
C LEU A 4 13.89 36.99 38.72
N LEU A 5 12.91 37.84 38.45
CA LEU A 5 11.83 37.56 37.49
C LEU A 5 12.35 37.40 36.07
N ASN A 6 13.30 38.25 35.65
CA ASN A 6 13.93 38.14 34.33
C ASN A 6 14.80 36.85 34.18
N ILE A 7 15.49 36.44 35.24
CA ILE A 7 16.27 35.18 35.22
C ILE A 7 15.32 33.98 35.09
N LEU A 8 14.18 33.98 35.81
CA LEU A 8 13.18 32.92 35.72
C LEU A 8 12.54 32.85 34.33
N THR A 9 12.23 33.97 33.69
CA THR A 9 11.66 34.01 32.33
C THR A 9 12.67 33.55 31.28
N TYR A 10 13.93 33.94 31.36
CA TYR A 10 14.97 33.45 30.45
C TYR A 10 15.25 31.98 30.64
N SER A 11 15.27 31.45 31.86
CA SER A 11 15.45 30.00 32.09
C SER A 11 14.25 29.18 31.57
N LEU A 12 13.03 29.67 31.71
CA LEU A 12 11.82 29.05 31.18
C LEU A 12 11.84 29.03 29.65
N LEU A 13 12.28 30.13 29.02
CA LEU A 13 12.39 30.23 27.56
C LEU A 13 13.44 29.25 26.99
N VAL A 14 14.59 29.09 27.67
CA VAL A 14 15.63 28.13 27.28
C VAL A 14 15.13 26.69 27.44
N VAL A 15 14.38 26.38 28.50
CA VAL A 15 13.79 25.04 28.69
C VAL A 15 12.73 24.77 27.61
N CYS A 16 11.90 25.76 27.24
CA CYS A 16 10.96 25.60 26.12
C CYS A 16 11.66 25.36 24.78
N VAL A 17 12.72 26.13 24.47
CA VAL A 17 13.50 25.94 23.22
C VAL A 17 14.18 24.59 23.19
N LEU A 18 14.67 24.08 24.31
CA LEU A 18 15.25 22.74 24.40
C LEU A 18 14.17 21.65 24.26
N ALA A 19 12.97 21.85 24.81
CA ALA A 19 11.86 20.92 24.68
C ALA A 19 11.33 20.83 23.26
N PHE A 20 11.36 21.92 22.48
CA PHE A 20 10.95 21.92 21.06
C PHE A 20 11.92 21.17 20.15
N ASN A 21 13.19 21.02 20.53
CA ASN A 21 14.15 20.24 19.75
C ASN A 21 14.02 18.72 19.96
N TYR A 22 13.25 18.25 20.96
CA TYR A 22 12.91 16.84 21.15
C TYR A 22 11.59 16.42 20.51
N ALA A 23 10.90 17.34 19.84
CA ALA A 23 9.64 17.05 19.14
C ALA A 23 9.83 16.56 17.70
N CYS A 24 11.07 16.36 17.23
CA CYS A 24 11.31 15.56 16.04
C CYS A 24 11.01 14.11 16.40
N THR A 25 9.87 13.60 15.95
CA THR A 25 9.64 12.16 15.89
C THR A 25 10.77 11.56 15.05
N GLU A 26 11.68 10.83 15.70
CA GLU A 26 12.52 9.89 14.95
C GLU A 26 11.56 8.94 14.24
N TYR A 27 11.43 9.11 12.93
CA TYR A 27 10.99 8.02 12.10
C TYR A 27 12.10 6.96 12.24
N ASP A 28 11.73 5.73 12.60
CA ASP A 28 12.59 4.58 12.37
C ASP A 28 12.89 4.56 10.86
N THR A 29 13.90 5.31 10.44
CA THR A 29 14.51 5.06 9.15
C THR A 29 14.94 3.61 9.20
N PRO A 30 14.62 2.81 8.16
CA PRO A 30 15.23 1.49 8.03
C PRO A 30 16.72 1.68 8.31
N ALA A 31 17.28 0.90 9.23
CA ALA A 31 18.69 1.04 9.58
C ALA A 31 19.46 1.25 8.28
N GLU A 32 20.13 2.39 8.14
CA GLU A 32 21.11 2.53 7.07
C GLU A 32 22.00 1.33 7.25
N ILE A 33 21.97 0.42 6.29
CA ILE A 33 23.00 -0.61 6.21
C ILE A 33 24.25 0.23 6.02
N ALA A 34 24.99 0.40 7.10
CA ALA A 34 26.25 1.08 7.06
C ALA A 34 27.02 0.45 5.91
N ASP A 35 27.42 1.26 4.95
CA ASP A 35 28.46 0.91 4.01
C ASP A 35 29.71 0.78 4.88
N ASP A 36 29.78 -0.33 5.64
CA ASP A 36 30.92 -0.66 6.43
C ASP A 36 31.98 -1.06 5.42
N GLY A 37 32.98 -0.26 5.29
CA GLY A 37 34.11 -0.47 4.39
C GLY A 37 34.76 -1.86 4.57
N THR A 38 33.96 -2.88 4.38
CA THR A 38 34.39 -4.27 4.38
C THR A 38 35.30 -4.48 3.20
N ILE A 39 36.47 -4.88 3.54
CA ILE A 39 37.56 -5.37 2.72
C ILE A 39 37.00 -5.99 1.45
N ASP A 40 37.30 -5.35 0.31
CA ASP A 40 37.03 -5.88 -1.01
C ASP A 40 37.67 -7.28 -1.16
N THR A 41 36.88 -8.30 -0.86
CA THR A 41 37.22 -9.68 -1.10
C THR A 41 36.99 -10.11 -2.55
N GLY A 42 36.65 -9.15 -3.42
CA GLY A 42 36.31 -9.42 -4.84
C GLY A 42 34.95 -10.08 -5.05
N ILE A 43 34.21 -10.33 -3.98
CA ILE A 43 32.82 -10.81 -4.06
C ILE A 43 31.91 -9.61 -3.73
N SER A 44 31.26 -9.07 -4.73
CA SER A 44 30.25 -8.03 -4.52
C SER A 44 29.08 -8.63 -3.74
N THR A 45 29.01 -8.35 -2.44
CA THR A 45 27.89 -8.74 -1.55
C THR A 45 26.74 -7.74 -1.65
N LYS A 46 26.45 -7.25 -2.85
CA LYS A 46 25.36 -6.30 -3.04
C LYS A 46 24.02 -6.99 -2.74
N ILE A 47 23.33 -6.49 -1.73
CA ILE A 47 21.97 -6.94 -1.40
C ILE A 47 21.00 -6.46 -2.48
N HIS A 48 20.24 -7.37 -3.06
CA HIS A 48 19.21 -7.09 -4.05
C HIS A 48 17.87 -6.88 -3.35
N ARG A 49 17.38 -5.64 -3.34
CA ARG A 49 16.07 -5.31 -2.77
C ARG A 49 14.97 -5.62 -3.76
N LYS A 50 13.97 -6.36 -3.30
CA LYS A 50 12.84 -6.82 -4.11
C LYS A 50 11.52 -6.51 -3.40
N VAL A 51 10.46 -6.36 -4.18
CA VAL A 51 9.11 -6.09 -3.69
C VAL A 51 8.13 -7.09 -4.28
N LEU A 52 7.35 -7.73 -3.42
CA LEU A 52 6.15 -8.46 -3.79
C LEU A 52 4.94 -7.72 -3.22
N TRP A 53 4.15 -7.09 -4.08
CA TRP A 53 2.93 -6.41 -3.70
C TRP A 53 1.73 -7.26 -4.08
N ILE A 54 0.96 -7.67 -3.08
CA ILE A 54 -0.24 -8.49 -3.19
C ILE A 54 -1.43 -7.60 -2.88
N ASN A 55 -2.30 -7.38 -3.85
CA ASN A 55 -3.60 -6.78 -3.64
C ASN A 55 -4.65 -7.88 -3.49
N ILE A 56 -5.51 -7.76 -2.49
CA ILE A 56 -6.68 -8.62 -2.31
C ILE A 56 -7.91 -7.76 -2.55
N ASP A 57 -8.44 -7.83 -3.75
CA ASP A 57 -9.50 -6.96 -4.22
C ASP A 57 -10.78 -7.13 -3.42
N GLY A 58 -11.37 -6.02 -2.99
CA GLY A 58 -12.60 -6.01 -2.19
C GLY A 58 -12.43 -6.52 -0.75
N ALA A 59 -11.22 -6.64 -0.23
CA ALA A 59 -11.01 -7.15 1.12
C ALA A 59 -11.23 -6.07 2.19
N VAL A 60 -12.29 -6.22 2.97
CA VAL A 60 -12.61 -5.35 4.12
C VAL A 60 -11.63 -5.62 5.26
N GLY A 61 -10.85 -4.62 5.65
CA GLY A 61 -9.77 -4.76 6.62
C GLY A 61 -10.20 -5.33 7.97
N GLU A 62 -11.34 -4.90 8.52
CA GLU A 62 -11.88 -5.44 9.77
C GLU A 62 -12.35 -6.90 9.63
N VAL A 63 -12.84 -7.31 8.46
CA VAL A 63 -13.21 -8.71 8.22
C VAL A 63 -11.96 -9.57 8.10
N VAL A 64 -10.95 -9.10 7.38
CA VAL A 64 -9.65 -9.77 7.27
C VAL A 64 -9.08 -10.01 8.67
N LYS A 65 -8.93 -8.95 9.48
CA LYS A 65 -8.44 -9.03 10.87
C LYS A 65 -9.11 -10.11 11.69
N ASN A 66 -10.44 -10.20 11.61
CA ASN A 66 -11.23 -11.10 12.46
C ASN A 66 -11.37 -12.52 11.89
N SER A 67 -10.97 -12.75 10.64
CA SER A 67 -11.16 -14.03 9.93
C SER A 67 -9.85 -14.72 9.54
N LEU A 68 -8.69 -14.11 9.83
CA LEU A 68 -7.39 -14.70 9.55
C LEU A 68 -7.23 -16.03 10.28
N PRO A 69 -6.72 -17.08 9.63
CA PRO A 69 -6.27 -18.28 10.31
C PRO A 69 -5.13 -17.94 11.29
N ALA A 70 -5.21 -18.43 12.51
CA ALA A 70 -4.19 -18.15 13.55
C ALA A 70 -2.80 -18.67 13.18
N ASP A 71 -2.73 -19.71 12.36
CA ASP A 71 -1.52 -20.33 11.84
C ASP A 71 -1.25 -19.98 10.35
N GLY A 72 -2.01 -19.03 9.81
CA GLY A 72 -1.89 -18.57 8.42
C GLY A 72 -0.62 -17.79 8.14
N ALA A 73 -0.37 -17.53 6.87
CA ALA A 73 0.80 -16.79 6.40
C ALA A 73 0.77 -15.34 6.89
N ILE A 74 -0.35 -14.65 6.69
CA ILE A 74 -0.51 -13.24 7.12
C ILE A 74 -0.34 -13.12 8.63
N ALA A 75 -0.94 -14.03 9.43
CA ALA A 75 -0.80 -14.02 10.88
C ALA A 75 0.66 -14.19 11.33
N LYS A 76 1.41 -15.05 10.66
CA LYS A 76 2.86 -15.24 10.93
C LYS A 76 3.69 -14.03 10.56
N MET A 77 3.34 -13.35 9.47
CA MET A 77 4.04 -12.15 9.00
C MET A 77 3.91 -10.97 9.97
N LEU A 78 2.84 -10.89 10.79
CA LEU A 78 2.61 -9.75 11.69
C LEU A 78 3.80 -9.43 12.59
N LYS A 79 4.51 -10.45 13.07
CA LYS A 79 5.67 -10.28 13.97
C LYS A 79 6.79 -9.41 13.37
N ASN A 80 6.90 -9.42 12.06
CA ASN A 80 7.88 -8.65 11.31
C ASN A 80 7.21 -7.65 10.37
N SER A 81 6.08 -7.05 10.79
CA SER A 81 5.30 -6.16 9.94
C SER A 81 4.93 -4.85 10.61
N LYS A 82 4.78 -3.84 9.76
CA LYS A 82 4.03 -2.61 10.07
C LYS A 82 2.68 -2.75 9.38
N TYR A 83 1.56 -2.64 10.11
CA TYR A 83 0.24 -2.92 9.52
C TYR A 83 -0.88 -2.08 10.12
N SER A 84 -1.96 -1.93 9.37
CA SER A 84 -3.23 -1.39 9.84
C SER A 84 -4.41 -2.12 9.20
N TRP A 85 -5.44 -2.37 10.00
CA TRP A 85 -6.70 -2.97 9.57
C TRP A 85 -7.78 -1.95 9.25
N THR A 86 -7.52 -0.68 9.55
CA THR A 86 -8.46 0.43 9.48
C THR A 86 -8.05 1.50 8.46
N GLY A 87 -7.33 1.08 7.41
CA GLY A 87 -7.08 1.93 6.26
C GLY A 87 -8.39 2.34 5.57
N VAL A 88 -8.34 3.39 4.77
CA VAL A 88 -9.47 3.82 3.94
C VAL A 88 -9.00 4.11 2.52
N SER A 89 -9.82 3.74 1.54
CA SER A 89 -9.55 4.02 0.14
C SER A 89 -9.68 5.51 -0.20
N ASP A 90 -10.63 6.20 0.46
CA ASP A 90 -10.75 7.65 0.42
C ASP A 90 -11.25 8.13 1.80
N ASN A 91 -10.60 9.14 2.37
CA ASN A 91 -10.92 9.68 3.69
C ASN A 91 -11.97 10.79 3.67
N ARG A 92 -12.54 11.16 2.52
CA ARG A 92 -13.45 12.27 2.41
C ARG A 92 -14.90 11.81 2.35
N THR A 93 -15.73 12.54 3.08
CA THR A 93 -17.20 12.47 3.02
C THR A 93 -17.73 13.27 1.83
N LEU A 94 -17.31 12.96 0.62
CA LEU A 94 -17.87 13.59 -0.55
C LEU A 94 -19.07 12.77 -1.08
N SER A 95 -20.05 13.48 -1.58
CA SER A 95 -21.34 12.96 -2.06
C SER A 95 -21.26 12.17 -3.38
N VAL A 96 -20.07 11.72 -3.78
CA VAL A 96 -19.85 11.02 -5.04
C VAL A 96 -19.26 9.65 -4.75
N GLU A 97 -19.79 8.64 -5.40
CA GLU A 97 -19.25 7.29 -5.40
C GLU A 97 -17.86 7.30 -6.03
N ARG A 98 -16.82 7.09 -5.22
CA ARG A 98 -15.42 7.22 -5.62
C ARG A 98 -14.55 6.06 -5.17
N ASN A 99 -15.19 4.97 -4.78
CA ASN A 99 -14.51 3.76 -4.36
C ASN A 99 -14.76 2.61 -5.34
N GLU A 100 -15.10 2.95 -6.58
CA GLU A 100 -15.11 2.02 -7.70
C GLU A 100 -13.69 1.61 -8.09
N ASP A 101 -13.54 0.45 -8.70
CA ASP A 101 -12.25 -0.13 -9.04
C ASP A 101 -11.29 0.83 -9.77
N PRO A 102 -11.67 1.53 -10.84
CA PRO A 102 -10.72 2.39 -11.54
C PRO A 102 -10.16 3.50 -10.66
N VAL A 103 -11.01 4.07 -9.81
CA VAL A 103 -10.64 5.19 -8.92
C VAL A 103 -9.73 4.72 -7.79
N THR A 104 -10.07 3.60 -7.15
CA THR A 104 -9.30 3.06 -6.03
C THR A 104 -7.96 2.49 -6.49
N TRP A 105 -7.92 1.83 -7.66
CA TRP A 105 -6.67 1.43 -8.29
C TRP A 105 -5.77 2.62 -8.61
N ALA A 106 -6.35 3.69 -9.20
CA ALA A 106 -5.59 4.90 -9.48
C ALA A 106 -5.05 5.54 -8.20
N THR A 107 -5.88 5.67 -7.15
CA THR A 107 -5.46 6.17 -5.83
C THR A 107 -4.31 5.33 -5.25
N MET A 108 -4.45 4.01 -5.27
CA MET A 108 -3.46 3.08 -4.73
C MET A 108 -2.14 3.15 -5.49
N LEU A 109 -2.18 3.18 -6.82
CA LEU A 109 -0.98 3.16 -7.66
C LEU A 109 -0.29 4.51 -7.79
N THR A 110 -1.01 5.63 -7.68
CA THR A 110 -0.43 6.98 -7.77
C THR A 110 -0.08 7.58 -6.41
N GLY A 111 -0.65 7.05 -5.33
CA GLY A 111 -0.48 7.58 -3.97
C GLY A 111 -1.14 8.95 -3.75
N VAL A 112 -2.06 9.37 -4.63
CA VAL A 112 -2.80 10.62 -4.48
C VAL A 112 -4.30 10.42 -4.57
N ILE A 113 -5.04 11.36 -4.00
CA ILE A 113 -6.50 11.34 -3.93
C ILE A 113 -7.17 11.50 -5.30
N PRO A 114 -8.43 11.06 -5.47
CA PRO A 114 -9.15 11.13 -6.73
C PRO A 114 -9.19 12.52 -7.37
N GLU A 115 -9.30 13.58 -6.58
CA GLU A 115 -9.30 14.95 -7.12
C GLU A 115 -7.94 15.39 -7.69
N LYS A 116 -6.86 14.73 -7.26
CA LYS A 116 -5.54 15.00 -7.82
C LYS A 116 -5.29 14.19 -9.08
N HIS A 117 -5.54 12.88 -9.05
CA HIS A 117 -5.30 12.07 -10.25
C HIS A 117 -6.40 12.19 -11.30
N SER A 118 -7.64 12.60 -10.93
CA SER A 118 -8.76 12.84 -11.84
C SER A 118 -9.13 11.66 -12.75
N ILE A 119 -8.80 10.45 -12.36
CA ILE A 119 -9.15 9.21 -13.05
C ILE A 119 -10.48 8.72 -12.47
N THR A 120 -11.47 8.49 -13.35
CA THR A 120 -12.84 8.14 -12.95
C THR A 120 -13.37 6.88 -13.61
N ASP A 121 -12.65 6.33 -14.59
CA ASP A 121 -13.09 5.17 -15.36
C ASP A 121 -11.93 4.27 -15.81
N GLU A 122 -12.25 3.15 -16.43
CA GLU A 122 -11.31 2.12 -16.90
C GLU A 122 -10.41 2.56 -18.07
N SER A 123 -10.57 3.79 -18.58
CA SER A 123 -9.57 4.35 -19.50
C SER A 123 -8.27 4.68 -18.78
N TYR A 124 -8.33 4.86 -17.45
CA TYR A 124 -7.25 5.31 -16.60
C TYR A 124 -6.60 6.61 -17.10
N THR A 125 -7.37 7.39 -17.82
CA THR A 125 -6.94 8.71 -18.31
C THR A 125 -7.47 9.77 -17.35
N ALA A 126 -6.61 10.70 -16.94
CA ALA A 126 -7.04 11.82 -16.11
C ALA A 126 -8.10 12.65 -16.84
N ASN A 127 -9.30 12.72 -16.26
CA ASN A 127 -10.38 13.54 -16.79
C ASN A 127 -10.21 14.96 -16.26
N VAL A 128 -9.42 15.77 -16.96
CA VAL A 128 -9.15 17.16 -16.59
C VAL A 128 -10.03 18.04 -17.44
N GLU A 129 -11.01 18.67 -16.82
CA GLU A 129 -11.81 19.69 -17.51
C GLU A 129 -10.94 20.89 -17.84
N TYR A 130 -10.99 21.32 -19.12
CA TYR A 130 -10.38 22.56 -19.54
C TYR A 130 -11.01 23.73 -18.78
N ASN A 131 -10.21 24.44 -18.00
CA ASN A 131 -10.66 25.62 -17.27
C ASN A 131 -10.53 26.86 -18.17
N PRO A 132 -11.62 27.36 -18.77
CA PRO A 132 -11.55 28.50 -19.67
C PRO A 132 -11.15 29.81 -18.97
N ASN A 133 -11.29 29.86 -17.63
CA ASN A 133 -10.88 30.99 -16.81
C ASN A 133 -9.39 30.97 -16.43
N ASN A 134 -8.73 29.84 -16.61
CA ASN A 134 -7.30 29.68 -16.38
C ASN A 134 -6.66 28.81 -17.48
N PRO A 135 -6.51 29.33 -18.71
CA PRO A 135 -6.01 28.56 -19.86
C PRO A 135 -4.53 28.13 -19.70
N ASN A 136 -3.84 28.67 -18.70
CA ASN A 136 -2.45 28.30 -18.37
C ASN A 136 -2.37 27.30 -17.21
N GLU A 137 -3.48 26.79 -16.73
CA GLU A 137 -3.51 25.76 -15.70
C GLU A 137 -2.83 24.49 -16.23
N LYS A 138 -1.71 24.14 -15.60
CA LYS A 138 -0.98 22.94 -16.00
C LYS A 138 -1.70 21.73 -15.45
N VAL A 139 -2.12 20.86 -16.35
CA VAL A 139 -2.59 19.51 -15.98
C VAL A 139 -1.42 18.75 -15.38
N ILE A 140 -1.53 18.42 -14.10
CA ILE A 140 -0.54 17.60 -13.42
C ILE A 140 -0.92 16.14 -13.61
N HIS A 141 -0.11 15.41 -14.36
CA HIS A 141 -0.25 13.95 -14.46
C HIS A 141 0.54 13.28 -13.34
N TYR A 142 -0.16 12.61 -12.45
CA TYR A 142 0.46 11.83 -11.38
C TYR A 142 0.89 10.48 -11.94
N GLN A 143 2.19 10.22 -11.89
CA GLN A 143 2.74 8.94 -12.32
C GLN A 143 2.34 7.85 -11.33
N ASN A 144 1.96 6.68 -11.85
CA ASN A 144 1.81 5.51 -11.01
C ASN A 144 3.17 4.94 -10.60
N ILE A 145 3.20 4.09 -9.59
CA ILE A 145 4.43 3.51 -9.04
C ILE A 145 5.24 2.75 -10.10
N ILE A 146 4.59 2.09 -11.04
CA ILE A 146 5.26 1.32 -12.11
C ILE A 146 6.01 2.27 -13.04
N SER A 147 5.34 3.35 -13.47
CA SER A 147 5.96 4.38 -14.28
C SER A 147 7.12 5.06 -13.55
N TYR A 148 6.94 5.34 -12.25
CA TYR A 148 7.99 5.93 -11.44
C TYR A 148 9.23 5.03 -11.36
N ILE A 149 9.03 3.74 -11.10
CA ILE A 149 10.11 2.74 -11.05
C ILE A 149 10.82 2.66 -12.41
N SER A 150 10.08 2.45 -13.50
CA SER A 150 10.63 2.29 -14.84
C SER A 150 11.39 3.51 -15.33
N ASN A 151 10.97 4.71 -14.92
CA ASN A 151 11.65 5.96 -15.29
C ASN A 151 12.94 6.22 -14.48
N ASN A 152 13.04 5.66 -13.27
CA ASN A 152 14.21 5.88 -12.41
C ASN A 152 15.26 4.77 -12.55
N ASP A 153 14.85 3.56 -12.90
CA ASP A 153 15.76 2.45 -13.18
C ASP A 153 15.25 1.61 -14.35
N VAL A 154 15.82 1.86 -15.52
CA VAL A 154 15.46 1.17 -16.79
C VAL A 154 15.82 -0.32 -16.79
N ASN A 155 16.69 -0.75 -15.86
CA ASN A 155 17.07 -2.15 -15.73
C ASN A 155 16.18 -2.92 -14.74
N MET A 156 15.32 -2.20 -14.03
CA MET A 156 14.44 -2.82 -13.06
C MET A 156 13.35 -3.66 -13.75
N LEU A 157 13.35 -4.94 -13.47
CA LEU A 157 12.34 -5.85 -13.98
C LEU A 157 11.09 -5.78 -13.11
N SER A 158 9.96 -5.43 -13.72
CA SER A 158 8.66 -5.39 -13.06
C SER A 158 7.65 -6.33 -13.74
N LEU A 159 6.91 -7.08 -12.93
CA LEU A 159 5.84 -7.98 -13.34
C LEU A 159 4.53 -7.53 -12.69
N CYS A 160 3.46 -7.43 -13.48
CA CYS A 160 2.11 -7.21 -12.97
C CYS A 160 1.20 -8.35 -13.46
N VAL A 161 0.56 -9.03 -12.53
CA VAL A 161 -0.39 -10.12 -12.80
C VAL A 161 -1.73 -9.75 -12.17
N THR A 162 -2.72 -9.45 -13.00
CA THR A 162 -4.07 -9.08 -12.52
C THR A 162 -5.13 -9.68 -13.44
N PRO A 163 -6.37 -9.91 -12.97
CA PRO A 163 -7.47 -10.33 -13.84
C PRO A 163 -8.03 -9.18 -14.70
N TRP A 164 -7.59 -7.95 -14.48
CA TRP A 164 -8.17 -6.73 -15.07
C TRP A 164 -7.42 -6.30 -16.33
N ALA A 165 -7.86 -6.78 -17.49
CA ALA A 165 -7.22 -6.50 -18.78
C ALA A 165 -7.08 -4.99 -19.08
N LYS A 166 -8.07 -4.17 -18.70
CA LYS A 166 -8.03 -2.72 -18.91
C LYS A 166 -7.03 -2.03 -17.98
N LEU A 167 -6.94 -2.47 -16.72
CA LEU A 167 -5.92 -2.00 -15.77
C LEU A 167 -4.51 -2.30 -16.32
N ASN A 168 -4.29 -3.55 -16.75
CA ASN A 168 -3.02 -3.98 -17.32
C ASN A 168 -2.64 -3.14 -18.54
N LYS A 169 -3.60 -2.93 -19.46
CA LYS A 169 -3.36 -2.20 -20.70
C LYS A 169 -3.17 -0.70 -20.51
N ASN A 170 -3.97 -0.07 -19.62
CA ASN A 170 -4.10 1.38 -19.59
C ASN A 170 -3.30 2.03 -18.45
N MET A 171 -3.02 1.29 -17.37
CA MET A 171 -2.33 1.84 -16.21
C MET A 171 -1.02 1.11 -15.86
N LEU A 172 -0.95 -0.21 -16.08
CA LEU A 172 0.24 -1.00 -15.75
C LEU A 172 1.13 -1.26 -16.97
N ASN A 173 0.86 -0.64 -18.09
CA ASN A 173 1.54 -0.85 -19.38
C ASN A 173 3.03 -0.46 -19.38
N ASN A 174 3.51 0.26 -18.38
CA ASN A 174 4.94 0.57 -18.19
C ASN A 174 5.70 -0.52 -17.41
N ALA A 175 5.01 -1.55 -16.92
CA ALA A 175 5.69 -2.73 -16.38
C ALA A 175 6.43 -3.47 -17.52
N LYS A 176 7.56 -4.09 -17.16
CA LYS A 176 8.31 -4.91 -18.12
C LYS A 176 7.47 -6.05 -18.66
N THR A 177 6.64 -6.64 -17.80
CA THR A 177 5.72 -7.72 -18.14
C THR A 177 4.38 -7.51 -17.47
N THR A 178 3.30 -7.60 -18.22
CA THR A 178 1.93 -7.63 -17.69
C THR A 178 1.22 -8.88 -18.17
N ILE A 179 0.56 -9.59 -17.26
CA ILE A 179 -0.17 -10.81 -17.55
C ILE A 179 -1.59 -10.65 -17.03
N THR A 180 -2.57 -10.88 -17.89
CA THR A 180 -3.97 -10.93 -17.48
C THR A 180 -4.31 -12.38 -17.13
N SER A 181 -4.59 -12.62 -15.86
CA SER A 181 -4.97 -13.94 -15.35
C SER A 181 -6.48 -14.18 -15.48
N GLU A 182 -6.85 -15.43 -15.64
CA GLU A 182 -8.27 -15.84 -15.72
C GLU A 182 -8.93 -15.99 -14.33
N ASN A 183 -8.12 -16.26 -13.31
CA ASN A 183 -8.57 -16.49 -11.94
C ASN A 183 -7.39 -16.46 -10.96
N ASP A 184 -7.68 -16.51 -9.67
CA ASP A 184 -6.70 -16.48 -8.60
C ASP A 184 -5.68 -17.63 -8.63
N VAL A 185 -6.08 -18.81 -9.09
CA VAL A 185 -5.16 -19.96 -9.24
C VAL A 185 -4.10 -19.65 -10.28
N GLN A 186 -4.51 -19.10 -11.44
CA GLN A 186 -3.56 -18.71 -12.47
C GLN A 186 -2.66 -17.55 -12.02
N THR A 187 -3.22 -16.55 -11.30
CA THR A 187 -2.40 -15.50 -10.69
C THR A 187 -1.31 -16.11 -9.81
N ARG A 188 -1.70 -17.02 -8.89
CA ARG A 188 -0.78 -17.73 -8.01
C ARG A 188 0.29 -18.48 -8.79
N ASP A 189 -0.09 -19.30 -9.78
CA ASP A 189 0.83 -20.12 -10.55
C ASP A 189 1.85 -19.30 -11.33
N VAL A 190 1.39 -18.23 -11.97
CA VAL A 190 2.25 -17.28 -12.68
C VAL A 190 3.25 -16.64 -11.73
N VAL A 191 2.78 -16.10 -10.62
CA VAL A 191 3.66 -15.43 -9.63
C VAL A 191 4.68 -16.40 -9.04
N LEU A 192 4.29 -17.62 -8.68
CA LEU A 192 5.21 -18.66 -8.18
C LEU A 192 6.28 -18.99 -9.20
N ASN A 193 5.89 -19.19 -10.46
CA ASN A 193 6.85 -19.50 -11.53
C ASN A 193 7.90 -18.39 -11.68
N HIS A 194 7.46 -17.12 -11.65
CA HIS A 194 8.37 -15.99 -11.81
C HIS A 194 9.23 -15.75 -10.57
N ILE A 195 8.70 -15.97 -9.35
CA ILE A 195 9.53 -15.94 -8.14
C ILE A 195 10.63 -17.00 -8.20
N ALA A 196 10.30 -18.21 -8.63
CA ALA A 196 11.24 -19.32 -8.62
C ALA A 196 12.33 -19.23 -9.72
N ASN A 197 11.97 -18.72 -10.90
CA ASN A 197 12.79 -18.90 -12.10
C ASN A 197 13.34 -17.61 -12.71
N GLU A 198 12.89 -16.44 -12.24
CA GLU A 198 13.27 -15.16 -12.84
C GLU A 198 13.70 -14.13 -11.79
N ASP A 199 14.35 -13.05 -12.25
CA ASP A 199 14.95 -12.05 -11.35
C ASP A 199 14.17 -10.74 -11.35
N TYR A 200 12.83 -10.82 -11.23
CA TYR A 200 12.01 -9.62 -11.06
C TYR A 200 12.33 -8.90 -9.74
N THR A 201 12.42 -7.59 -9.84
CA THR A 201 12.67 -6.70 -8.69
C THR A 201 11.35 -6.24 -8.05
N PHE A 202 10.31 -6.07 -8.86
CA PHE A 202 8.99 -5.67 -8.42
C PHE A 202 7.94 -6.60 -9.03
N ILE A 203 7.10 -7.19 -8.18
CA ILE A 203 5.99 -8.05 -8.60
C ILE A 203 4.71 -7.49 -7.96
N LEU A 204 3.71 -7.18 -8.78
CA LEU A 204 2.34 -6.90 -8.36
C LEU A 204 1.44 -8.07 -8.73
N ALA A 205 0.77 -8.64 -7.73
CA ALA A 205 -0.21 -9.71 -7.89
C ALA A 205 -1.57 -9.26 -7.36
N ASP A 206 -2.63 -9.44 -8.14
CA ASP A 206 -3.99 -9.12 -7.73
C ASP A 206 -4.87 -10.36 -7.68
N PHE A 207 -5.62 -10.50 -6.58
CA PHE A 207 -6.54 -11.61 -6.31
C PHE A 207 -7.96 -11.10 -6.18
N SER A 208 -8.83 -11.52 -7.08
CA SER A 208 -10.23 -11.07 -7.15
C SER A 208 -11.24 -11.98 -6.43
N GLY A 209 -10.81 -13.10 -5.89
CA GLY A 209 -11.72 -14.09 -5.29
C GLY A 209 -12.54 -13.56 -4.11
N MET A 210 -11.98 -12.65 -3.31
CA MET A 210 -12.74 -12.00 -2.24
C MET A 210 -13.78 -11.02 -2.79
N LEU A 211 -13.44 -10.24 -3.82
CA LEU A 211 -14.39 -9.35 -4.49
C LEU A 211 -15.60 -10.13 -5.03
N GLU A 212 -15.35 -11.21 -5.78
CA GLU A 212 -16.42 -12.00 -6.38
C GLU A 212 -17.31 -12.69 -5.32
N ALA A 213 -16.71 -13.21 -4.26
CA ALA A 213 -17.46 -13.77 -3.15
C ALA A 213 -18.26 -12.69 -2.38
N GLY A 214 -17.69 -11.52 -2.21
CA GLY A 214 -18.33 -10.36 -1.59
C GLY A 214 -19.53 -9.87 -2.38
N LYS A 215 -19.41 -9.73 -3.69
CA LYS A 215 -20.51 -9.35 -4.61
C LYS A 215 -21.66 -10.36 -4.54
N SER A 216 -21.34 -11.65 -4.41
CA SER A 216 -22.34 -12.71 -4.39
C SER A 216 -23.08 -12.85 -3.06
N GLY A 217 -22.41 -12.66 -1.92
CA GLY A 217 -22.98 -12.97 -0.59
C GLY A 217 -22.75 -11.92 0.49
N GLY A 218 -22.24 -10.75 0.12
CA GLY A 218 -21.88 -9.65 1.02
C GLY A 218 -20.43 -9.72 1.50
N PHE A 219 -19.86 -8.54 1.72
CA PHE A 219 -18.49 -8.33 2.18
C PHE A 219 -18.45 -8.41 3.73
N LYS A 220 -18.67 -9.59 4.27
CA LYS A 220 -18.91 -9.78 5.71
C LYS A 220 -18.40 -11.13 6.22
N ALA A 221 -18.13 -11.20 7.52
CA ALA A 221 -17.53 -12.36 8.16
C ALA A 221 -18.45 -13.62 8.19
N ASP A 222 -19.76 -13.46 8.09
CA ASP A 222 -20.72 -14.57 8.02
C ASP A 222 -20.96 -15.08 6.58
N ASN A 223 -20.36 -14.45 5.58
CA ASN A 223 -20.27 -14.99 4.23
C ASN A 223 -19.14 -16.02 4.15
N ALA A 224 -19.52 -17.32 4.22
CA ALA A 224 -18.56 -18.42 4.22
C ALA A 224 -17.67 -18.44 2.97
N ALA A 225 -18.20 -18.06 1.79
CA ALA A 225 -17.43 -17.99 0.56
C ALA A 225 -16.36 -16.88 0.62
N TYR A 226 -16.69 -15.71 1.18
CA TYR A 226 -15.79 -14.58 1.35
C TYR A 226 -14.63 -14.92 2.29
N VAL A 227 -14.93 -15.55 3.41
CA VAL A 227 -13.91 -16.02 4.36
C VAL A 227 -13.09 -17.18 3.79
N SER A 228 -13.68 -18.06 2.97
CA SER A 228 -12.95 -19.13 2.30
C SER A 228 -11.97 -18.58 1.26
N ALA A 229 -12.36 -17.57 0.51
CA ALA A 229 -11.48 -16.88 -0.45
C ALA A 229 -10.26 -16.26 0.27
N LEU A 230 -10.48 -15.58 1.41
CA LEU A 230 -9.39 -15.06 2.25
C LEU A 230 -8.40 -16.17 2.66
N LYS A 231 -8.92 -17.30 3.16
CA LYS A 231 -8.06 -18.41 3.58
C LYS A 231 -7.27 -19.02 2.42
N THR A 232 -7.87 -19.08 1.24
CA THR A 232 -7.20 -19.55 0.03
C THR A 232 -6.05 -18.63 -0.36
N ILE A 233 -6.29 -17.32 -0.37
CA ILE A 233 -5.27 -16.33 -0.70
C ILE A 233 -4.16 -16.30 0.37
N ASP A 234 -4.51 -16.41 1.65
CA ASP A 234 -3.52 -16.55 2.73
C ASP A 234 -2.61 -17.77 2.52
N GLY A 235 -3.17 -18.89 2.04
CA GLY A 235 -2.40 -20.07 1.63
C GLY A 235 -1.43 -19.75 0.48
N TYR A 236 -1.87 -19.04 -0.54
CA TYR A 236 -1.00 -18.61 -1.67
C TYR A 236 0.14 -17.70 -1.20
N ILE A 237 -0.14 -16.80 -0.27
CA ILE A 237 0.91 -15.96 0.35
C ILE A 237 1.96 -16.86 1.03
N GLY A 238 1.55 -17.91 1.74
CA GLY A 238 2.47 -18.89 2.33
C GLY A 238 3.33 -19.62 1.30
N GLU A 239 2.76 -19.96 0.14
CA GLU A 239 3.50 -20.54 -0.97
C GLU A 239 4.52 -19.56 -1.54
N PHE A 240 4.17 -18.28 -1.69
CA PHE A 240 5.11 -17.24 -2.15
C PHE A 240 6.28 -17.05 -1.19
N LEU A 241 6.00 -16.98 0.11
CA LEU A 241 7.07 -16.88 1.12
C LEU A 241 8.03 -18.06 1.04
N SER A 242 7.48 -19.27 0.92
CA SER A 242 8.27 -20.49 0.79
C SER A 242 9.10 -20.50 -0.51
N ALA A 243 8.55 -20.00 -1.61
CA ALA A 243 9.26 -19.89 -2.87
C ALA A 243 10.39 -18.86 -2.82
N ILE A 244 10.18 -17.73 -2.12
CA ILE A 244 11.21 -16.71 -1.88
C ILE A 244 12.36 -17.29 -1.06
N ASP A 245 12.05 -18.00 0.03
CA ASP A 245 13.06 -18.63 0.90
C ASP A 245 13.85 -19.73 0.17
N ALA A 246 13.25 -20.38 -0.80
CA ALA A 246 13.87 -21.45 -1.58
C ALA A 246 14.73 -20.96 -2.77
N ARG A 247 14.80 -19.65 -3.02
CA ARG A 247 15.60 -19.09 -4.12
C ARG A 247 17.09 -19.35 -3.89
N GLU A 248 17.81 -19.63 -4.95
CA GLU A 248 19.28 -19.86 -4.90
C GLU A 248 20.01 -18.65 -4.29
N ASN A 249 19.54 -17.44 -4.60
CA ASN A 249 20.15 -16.19 -4.14
C ASN A 249 19.42 -15.57 -2.93
N ALA A 250 18.56 -16.30 -2.22
CA ALA A 250 17.76 -15.77 -1.10
C ALA A 250 18.61 -15.04 -0.04
N PHE A 251 19.85 -15.51 0.18
CA PHE A 251 20.78 -14.86 1.14
C PHE A 251 21.20 -13.45 0.73
N TYR A 252 21.17 -13.15 -0.58
CA TYR A 252 21.54 -11.83 -1.13
C TYR A 252 20.34 -11.00 -1.52
N GLU A 253 19.14 -11.42 -1.14
CA GLU A 253 17.90 -10.75 -1.48
C GLU A 253 17.17 -10.26 -0.23
N ASP A 254 16.76 -8.98 -0.26
CA ASP A 254 15.88 -8.39 0.74
C ASP A 254 14.50 -8.16 0.13
N TRP A 255 13.51 -8.87 0.66
CA TRP A 255 12.14 -8.78 0.17
C TRP A 255 11.26 -7.94 1.10
N LEU A 256 10.67 -6.88 0.54
CA LEU A 256 9.51 -6.20 1.11
C LEU A 256 8.25 -6.85 0.55
N ILE A 257 7.44 -7.42 1.42
CA ILE A 257 6.14 -8.00 1.02
C ILE A 257 5.04 -7.06 1.50
N VAL A 258 4.25 -6.57 0.55
CA VAL A 258 3.14 -5.67 0.80
C VAL A 258 1.84 -6.40 0.53
N VAL A 259 0.94 -6.45 1.51
CA VAL A 259 -0.41 -7.01 1.34
C VAL A 259 -1.42 -5.93 1.62
N THR A 260 -2.26 -5.63 0.62
CA THR A 260 -3.23 -4.53 0.70
C THR A 260 -4.59 -4.91 0.14
N SER A 261 -5.55 -4.02 0.28
CA SER A 261 -6.76 -4.00 -0.55
C SER A 261 -7.02 -2.59 -1.09
N ASN A 262 -7.61 -2.52 -2.27
CA ASN A 262 -7.95 -1.27 -2.94
C ASN A 262 -9.23 -0.62 -2.39
N HIS A 263 -10.24 -1.42 -2.00
CA HIS A 263 -11.49 -1.00 -1.36
C HIS A 263 -12.10 -2.13 -0.52
N GLY A 264 -13.12 -1.81 0.24
CA GLY A 264 -13.99 -2.79 0.90
C GLY A 264 -15.32 -2.95 0.16
N GLY A 265 -16.37 -3.36 0.89
CA GLY A 265 -17.72 -3.51 0.36
C GLY A 265 -18.75 -3.68 1.46
N SER A 266 -20.01 -3.53 1.12
CA SER A 266 -21.12 -3.58 2.05
C SER A 266 -21.66 -4.99 2.27
N ALA A 267 -22.40 -5.19 3.35
CA ALA A 267 -22.96 -6.49 3.73
C ALA A 267 -24.00 -7.04 2.74
N ASP A 268 -24.53 -6.19 1.85
CA ASP A 268 -25.49 -6.57 0.81
C ASP A 268 -24.83 -6.83 -0.57
N GLY A 269 -23.50 -6.83 -0.64
CA GLY A 269 -22.74 -7.16 -1.85
C GLY A 269 -22.42 -5.98 -2.76
N ARG A 270 -22.77 -4.75 -2.37
CA ARG A 270 -22.40 -3.54 -3.10
C ARG A 270 -21.02 -3.05 -2.70
N TYR A 271 -20.35 -2.33 -3.59
CA TYR A 271 -19.11 -1.61 -3.34
C TYR A 271 -19.05 -0.36 -4.23
N GLY A 272 -18.04 0.44 -4.06
CA GLY A 272 -17.90 1.71 -4.81
C GLY A 272 -18.50 2.91 -4.10
N GLY A 273 -19.33 2.69 -3.08
CA GLY A 273 -19.99 3.74 -2.32
C GLY A 273 -19.11 4.43 -1.28
N THR A 274 -19.74 5.28 -0.46
CA THR A 274 -19.07 6.14 0.52
C THR A 274 -19.20 5.66 1.96
N SER A 275 -19.84 4.51 2.19
CA SER A 275 -19.97 3.97 3.54
C SER A 275 -18.61 3.57 4.12
N GLU A 276 -18.53 3.55 5.44
CA GLU A 276 -17.28 3.26 6.15
C GLU A 276 -16.72 1.88 5.77
N VAL A 277 -17.57 0.88 5.63
CA VAL A 277 -17.17 -0.49 5.26
C VAL A 277 -16.75 -0.61 3.79
N GLU A 278 -17.38 0.14 2.87
CA GLU A 278 -16.98 0.16 1.46
C GLU A 278 -15.62 0.83 1.27
N ARG A 279 -15.27 1.75 2.15
CA ARG A 279 -13.96 2.43 2.16
C ARG A 279 -12.91 1.72 2.98
N ASN A 280 -13.29 0.77 3.86
CA ASN A 280 -12.35 0.11 4.76
C ASN A 280 -11.42 -0.81 3.99
N THR A 281 -10.14 -0.52 4.07
CA THR A 281 -9.03 -1.29 3.51
C THR A 281 -8.07 -1.72 4.62
N PHE A 282 -7.05 -2.47 4.25
CA PHE A 282 -5.94 -2.76 5.14
C PHE A 282 -4.61 -2.64 4.38
N GLY A 283 -3.54 -2.58 5.14
CA GLY A 283 -2.19 -2.68 4.59
C GLY A 283 -1.28 -3.32 5.60
N LEU A 284 -0.45 -4.20 5.10
CA LEU A 284 0.58 -4.90 5.83
C LEU A 284 1.88 -4.82 5.05
N PHE A 285 2.93 -4.36 5.70
CA PHE A 285 4.27 -4.21 5.16
C PHE A 285 5.20 -5.12 5.95
N TYR A 286 5.50 -6.27 5.38
CA TYR A 286 6.37 -7.28 5.98
C TYR A 286 7.80 -7.12 5.47
N TYR A 287 8.73 -7.12 6.41
CA TYR A 287 10.15 -7.15 6.14
C TYR A 287 10.86 -7.81 7.31
N ASN A 288 11.74 -8.78 7.06
CA ASN A 288 12.34 -9.60 8.12
C ASN A 288 13.04 -8.81 9.22
N HIS A 289 13.47 -7.58 8.94
CA HIS A 289 14.12 -6.71 9.92
C HIS A 289 13.15 -5.79 10.65
N TYR A 290 11.85 -5.81 10.31
CA TYR A 290 10.87 -5.04 11.06
C TYR A 290 10.51 -5.73 12.37
N THR A 291 10.18 -4.94 13.38
CA THR A 291 9.45 -5.36 14.57
C THR A 291 7.96 -5.12 14.37
N GLU A 292 7.14 -5.95 14.99
CA GLU A 292 5.68 -5.79 14.93
C GLU A 292 5.24 -4.40 15.39
N LYS A 293 4.40 -3.75 14.58
CA LYS A 293 3.78 -2.49 14.94
C LYS A 293 2.46 -2.30 14.21
N GLN A 294 1.38 -2.29 14.95
CA GLN A 294 0.12 -1.84 14.40
C GLN A 294 0.12 -0.32 14.29
N LEU A 295 -0.15 0.17 13.07
CA LEU A 295 -0.27 1.59 12.78
C LEU A 295 -1.69 2.03 13.13
N ASN A 296 -1.81 2.95 14.08
CA ASN A 296 -3.09 3.51 14.47
C ASN A 296 -3.35 4.77 13.65
N GLY A 297 -4.48 4.83 12.96
CA GLY A 297 -4.87 5.94 12.07
C GLY A 297 -5.06 7.31 12.72
N ASN A 298 -4.81 7.43 14.02
CA ASN A 298 -5.02 8.67 14.79
C ASN A 298 -3.88 9.69 14.66
N ARG A 299 -2.90 9.47 13.78
CA ARG A 299 -1.84 10.45 13.52
C ARG A 299 -1.81 10.79 12.05
N LEU A 300 -2.73 11.64 11.65
CA LEU A 300 -2.69 12.28 10.36
C LEU A 300 -1.91 13.58 10.43
N TYR A 301 -0.84 13.59 9.69
CA TYR A 301 -0.19 14.81 9.25
C TYR A 301 -0.76 15.17 7.88
N GLY A 302 -1.78 16.01 7.85
CA GLY A 302 -2.34 16.56 6.64
C GLY A 302 -3.45 17.54 6.99
N ALA A 303 -3.32 18.76 6.51
CA ALA A 303 -4.06 19.94 6.90
C ALA A 303 -5.51 20.01 6.42
N TYR A 304 -6.27 18.92 6.44
CA TYR A 304 -7.70 18.99 6.28
C TYR A 304 -8.40 18.40 7.49
N PHE A 305 -8.62 19.27 8.46
CA PHE A 305 -9.47 19.01 9.61
C PHE A 305 -10.91 19.30 9.22
N ASP A 306 -11.72 18.27 9.14
CA ASP A 306 -13.10 18.41 9.54
C ASP A 306 -13.16 18.10 11.04
N SER A 307 -13.60 19.04 11.82
CA SER A 307 -13.58 19.00 13.29
C SER A 307 -14.53 17.97 13.91
N GLN A 308 -15.15 17.10 13.13
CA GLN A 308 -16.15 16.14 13.58
C GLN A 308 -15.87 14.68 13.20
N ASN A 309 -14.83 14.40 12.44
CA ASN A 309 -14.52 13.04 12.02
C ASN A 309 -13.13 12.59 12.46
N GLU A 310 -13.07 11.44 13.15
CA GLU A 310 -11.83 10.71 13.38
C GLU A 310 -11.26 10.26 12.03
N TYR A 311 -10.12 10.81 11.65
CA TYR A 311 -9.45 10.44 10.41
C TYR A 311 -8.88 9.04 10.50
N LYS A 312 -9.27 8.18 9.57
CA LYS A 312 -8.61 6.91 9.30
C LYS A 312 -7.61 7.13 8.17
N ALA A 313 -6.35 6.78 8.38
CA ALA A 313 -5.32 7.00 7.40
C ALA A 313 -5.48 6.05 6.20
N CYS A 314 -5.45 6.58 5.00
CA CYS A 314 -5.12 5.78 3.82
C CYS A 314 -3.62 5.48 3.88
N LEU A 315 -3.26 4.22 4.10
CA LEU A 315 -1.87 3.80 4.33
C LEU A 315 -0.95 4.09 3.14
N LEU A 316 -1.51 4.09 1.94
CA LEU A 316 -0.76 4.38 0.71
C LEU A 316 -0.69 5.89 0.42
N TYR A 317 -1.61 6.65 1.02
CA TYR A 317 -1.75 8.09 0.80
C TYR A 317 -0.95 8.93 1.79
N THR A 318 -0.68 8.41 2.99
CA THR A 318 0.02 9.13 4.07
C THR A 318 1.53 8.92 4.07
N SER A 319 2.09 8.27 3.06
CA SER A 319 3.53 8.29 2.89
C SER A 319 3.97 9.74 2.68
N PRO A 320 4.81 10.32 3.55
CA PRO A 320 5.27 11.68 3.38
C PRO A 320 5.99 11.77 2.04
N SER A 321 5.50 12.65 1.18
CA SER A 321 6.23 12.98 -0.03
C SER A 321 7.57 13.60 0.38
N PRO A 322 8.69 13.18 -0.19
CA PRO A 322 9.97 13.83 0.09
C PRO A 322 10.04 15.29 -0.40
N ARG A 323 8.91 15.87 -0.76
CA ARG A 323 8.79 17.24 -1.32
C ARG A 323 7.92 18.18 -0.48
N ASP A 324 7.37 17.75 0.65
CA ASP A 324 6.61 18.63 1.55
C ASP A 324 7.49 19.15 2.69
#